data_51c36846a8a29e50a8b3cab9faed9d6f
#
_entry.id   51c36846a8a29e50a8b3cab9faed9d6f
#
_cell.length_a   1.000
_cell.length_b   1.000
_cell.length_c   1.000
_cell.angle_alpha   90.00
_cell.angle_beta   90.00
_cell.angle_gamma   90.00
#
_symmetry.space_group_name_H-M   'P 1'
#
loop_
_entity.id
_entity.type
_entity.pdbx_description
1 polymer ?
#
loop_
_entity_poly.entity_id
_entity_poly.type
_entity_poly.pdbx_seq_one_letter_code
_entity_poly.pdbx_strand_id
1 'polypeptide(L)'
;NSLNQLFDYPQVVGKDGIHPDYSYSGEIVFLSQDAYYDLGLISESRHWAYESFIGFPYNTRALKALVKIHFINRQFDAAANCLDILEKGLISSDFVKKYRPYLKDTNLVNNDPELAEKRKNMPTGFEISESLELKLNILLEKDSSNKKALEYLLAFYMLDSQLDKFMSLVDYASQYYNQWPEIVQEAIVVYGAVRGKKVIKEYGISPNTVERFKYFSLTLRNCGKDMDLAKDLLYPDFKNSYFYFFKFLNPKVTNAKIVVNLDNNSSI
;
A
#
# COMPACT_ATOMS: atom_id res chain seq x y z
N ASN A 1 2.57 1.84 8.53
CA ASN A 1 3.43 0.98 7.70
C ASN A 1 4.26 1.90 6.80
N SER A 2 5.56 1.72 6.78
CA SER A 2 6.43 2.43 5.84
C SER A 2 6.35 1.78 4.45
N LEU A 3 6.71 2.52 3.39
CA LEU A 3 6.83 1.97 2.04
C LEU A 3 7.71 0.71 1.99
N ASN A 4 8.76 0.65 2.82
CA ASN A 4 9.62 -0.54 2.91
C ASN A 4 8.82 -1.78 3.33
N GLN A 5 7.93 -1.65 4.33
CA GLN A 5 7.10 -2.77 4.79
C GLN A 5 6.10 -3.25 3.73
N LEU A 6 5.63 -2.37 2.84
CA LEU A 6 4.79 -2.77 1.72
C LEU A 6 5.53 -3.68 0.72
N PHE A 7 6.85 -3.70 0.73
CA PHE A 7 7.67 -4.54 -0.14
C PHE A 7 8.12 -5.87 0.50
N ASP A 8 8.08 -6.01 1.81
CA ASP A 8 8.59 -7.22 2.47
C ASP A 8 7.83 -8.49 2.03
N TYR A 9 6.51 -8.46 2.03
CA TYR A 9 5.68 -9.58 1.58
C TYR A 9 5.43 -9.57 0.06
N PRO A 10 5.06 -8.44 -0.56
CA PRO A 10 4.77 -8.39 -2.00
C PRO A 10 5.94 -8.74 -2.92
N GLN A 11 7.19 -8.69 -2.47
CA GLN A 11 8.34 -9.14 -3.23
C GLN A 11 8.22 -10.60 -3.70
N VAL A 12 7.51 -11.44 -2.96
CA VAL A 12 7.32 -12.85 -3.29
C VAL A 12 6.20 -13.07 -4.33
N VAL A 13 5.13 -12.26 -4.28
CA VAL A 13 3.92 -12.44 -5.08
C VAL A 13 3.67 -11.30 -6.07
N GLY A 14 4.55 -10.30 -6.13
CA GLY A 14 4.42 -9.13 -7.00
C GLY A 14 3.35 -8.15 -6.52
N LYS A 15 2.84 -7.34 -7.46
CA LYS A 15 1.83 -6.30 -7.16
C LYS A 15 0.56 -6.82 -6.50
N ASP A 16 0.19 -8.05 -6.79
CA ASP A 16 -1.01 -8.67 -6.24
C ASP A 16 -0.89 -8.90 -4.72
N GLY A 17 0.35 -8.96 -4.19
CA GLY A 17 0.61 -9.08 -2.76
C GLY A 17 0.28 -7.84 -1.94
N ILE A 18 0.10 -6.67 -2.57
CA ILE A 18 -0.41 -5.48 -1.87
C ILE A 18 -1.93 -5.41 -1.86
N HIS A 19 -2.59 -6.29 -2.61
CA HIS A 19 -4.05 -6.39 -2.64
C HIS A 19 -4.52 -7.09 -1.34
N PRO A 20 -5.29 -6.41 -0.47
CA PRO A 20 -5.66 -6.96 0.83
C PRO A 20 -6.49 -8.24 0.77
N ASP A 21 -7.06 -8.58 -0.38
CA ASP A 21 -7.97 -9.70 -0.59
C ASP A 21 -7.35 -10.94 -1.25
N TYR A 22 -6.01 -11.00 -1.36
CA TYR A 22 -5.32 -12.05 -2.12
C TYR A 22 -5.21 -13.41 -1.43
N SER A 23 -5.61 -13.60 -0.18
CA SER A 23 -5.57 -14.92 0.46
C SER A 23 -6.65 -15.20 1.51
N TYR A 24 -7.08 -16.44 1.55
CA TYR A 24 -8.15 -16.96 2.42
C TYR A 24 -7.69 -17.40 3.83
N SER A 25 -6.55 -16.95 4.35
CA SER A 25 -6.23 -17.24 5.75
C SER A 25 -6.99 -16.31 6.68
N GLY A 26 -7.51 -16.82 7.79
CA GLY A 26 -8.35 -16.06 8.72
C GLY A 26 -7.76 -14.74 9.21
N GLU A 27 -6.44 -14.64 9.34
CA GLU A 27 -5.77 -13.39 9.73
C GLU A 27 -5.86 -12.32 8.64
N ILE A 28 -5.84 -12.71 7.37
CA ILE A 28 -5.84 -11.77 6.23
C ILE A 28 -7.18 -11.08 6.09
N VAL A 29 -8.28 -11.75 6.41
CA VAL A 29 -9.62 -11.14 6.39
C VAL A 29 -9.68 -9.94 7.34
N PHE A 30 -9.06 -10.05 8.54
CA PHE A 30 -8.98 -8.95 9.50
C PHE A 30 -8.01 -7.85 9.07
N LEU A 31 -6.88 -8.22 8.45
CA LEU A 31 -5.91 -7.27 7.95
C LEU A 31 -6.47 -6.49 6.76
N SER A 32 -7.21 -7.15 5.86
CA SER A 32 -7.87 -6.53 4.73
C SER A 32 -8.92 -5.51 5.19
N GLN A 33 -9.77 -5.89 6.15
CA GLN A 33 -10.74 -4.98 6.76
C GLN A 33 -10.08 -3.69 7.24
N ASP A 34 -9.00 -3.81 8.02
CA ASP A 34 -8.33 -2.64 8.61
C ASP A 34 -7.55 -1.83 7.57
N ALA A 35 -6.88 -2.51 6.62
CA ALA A 35 -6.14 -1.84 5.56
C ALA A 35 -7.07 -0.99 4.67
N TYR A 36 -8.21 -1.54 4.27
CA TYR A 36 -9.20 -0.79 3.49
C TYR A 36 -9.83 0.36 4.31
N TYR A 37 -10.11 0.14 5.60
CA TYR A 37 -10.58 1.19 6.49
C TYR A 37 -9.57 2.33 6.58
N ASP A 38 -8.33 2.00 6.78
CA ASP A 38 -7.23 2.97 6.89
C ASP A 38 -7.04 3.78 5.61
N LEU A 39 -7.16 3.14 4.46
CA LEU A 39 -7.11 3.79 3.15
C LEU A 39 -8.30 4.73 2.90
N GLY A 40 -9.44 4.50 3.57
CA GLY A 40 -10.69 5.23 3.32
C GLY A 40 -11.62 4.52 2.32
N LEU A 41 -11.30 3.29 1.93
CA LEU A 41 -12.12 2.43 1.09
C LEU A 41 -13.17 1.71 1.95
N ILE A 42 -14.18 2.49 2.39
CA ILE A 42 -15.14 2.08 3.41
C ILE A 42 -16.04 0.93 2.96
N SER A 43 -16.39 0.88 1.68
CA SER A 43 -17.21 -0.20 1.13
C SER A 43 -16.48 -1.55 1.14
N GLU A 44 -15.21 -1.55 0.79
CA GLU A 44 -14.34 -2.72 0.82
C GLU A 44 -14.08 -3.16 2.26
N SER A 45 -13.78 -2.21 3.15
CA SER A 45 -13.64 -2.50 4.57
C SER A 45 -14.89 -3.14 5.16
N ARG A 46 -16.10 -2.66 4.77
CA ARG A 46 -17.36 -3.25 5.17
C ARG A 46 -17.52 -4.69 4.69
N HIS A 47 -17.19 -4.96 3.42
CA HIS A 47 -17.23 -6.31 2.85
C HIS A 47 -16.38 -7.26 3.69
N TRP A 48 -15.11 -6.93 3.91
CA TRP A 48 -14.20 -7.75 4.69
C TRP A 48 -14.57 -7.87 6.17
N ALA A 49 -15.19 -6.84 6.75
CA ALA A 49 -15.71 -6.91 8.11
C ALA A 49 -16.88 -7.89 8.23
N TYR A 50 -17.76 -7.96 7.23
CA TYR A 50 -18.82 -8.97 7.19
C TYR A 50 -18.26 -10.37 6.95
N GLU A 51 -17.30 -10.56 6.03
CA GLU A 51 -16.61 -11.83 5.84
C GLU A 51 -15.95 -12.30 7.13
N SER A 52 -15.28 -11.38 7.84
CA SER A 52 -14.69 -11.65 9.15
C SER A 52 -15.74 -12.09 10.18
N PHE A 53 -16.89 -11.43 10.18
CA PHE A 53 -17.98 -11.74 11.13
C PHE A 53 -18.66 -13.08 10.81
N ILE A 54 -18.84 -13.40 9.53
CA ILE A 54 -19.42 -14.68 9.08
C ILE A 54 -18.46 -15.84 9.39
N GLY A 55 -17.17 -15.67 9.07
CA GLY A 55 -16.17 -16.72 9.31
C GLY A 55 -15.84 -16.93 10.78
N PHE A 56 -15.93 -15.87 11.58
CA PHE A 56 -15.61 -15.87 13.01
C PHE A 56 -16.72 -15.14 13.81
N PRO A 57 -17.86 -15.79 14.04
CA PRO A 57 -18.98 -15.22 14.78
C PRO A 57 -18.54 -14.65 16.14
N TYR A 58 -19.08 -13.50 16.49
CA TYR A 58 -18.74 -12.74 17.71
C TYR A 58 -17.34 -12.17 17.78
N ASN A 59 -16.61 -12.11 16.66
CA ASN A 59 -15.33 -11.43 16.62
C ASN A 59 -15.50 -9.94 16.92
N THR A 60 -14.95 -9.50 18.06
CA THR A 60 -15.10 -8.12 18.54
C THR A 60 -14.40 -7.10 17.63
N ARG A 61 -13.33 -7.47 16.90
CA ARG A 61 -12.64 -6.60 15.96
C ARG A 61 -13.53 -6.28 14.75
N ALA A 62 -14.14 -7.29 14.15
CA ALA A 62 -15.07 -7.14 13.05
C ALA A 62 -16.30 -6.32 13.46
N LEU A 63 -16.92 -6.63 14.61
CA LEU A 63 -18.07 -5.89 15.12
C LEU A 63 -17.76 -4.41 15.38
N LYS A 64 -16.61 -4.10 15.97
CA LYS A 64 -16.14 -2.71 16.19
C LYS A 64 -15.96 -1.96 14.87
N ALA A 65 -15.38 -2.60 13.86
CA ALA A 65 -15.25 -2.01 12.53
C ALA A 65 -16.62 -1.76 11.91
N LEU A 66 -17.54 -2.74 11.95
CA LEU A 66 -18.92 -2.59 11.44
C LEU A 66 -19.65 -1.43 12.11
N VAL A 67 -19.54 -1.25 13.43
CA VAL A 67 -20.13 -0.11 14.13
C VAL A 67 -19.66 1.22 13.54
N LYS A 68 -18.35 1.40 13.39
CA LYS A 68 -17.78 2.63 12.82
C LYS A 68 -18.23 2.83 11.38
N ILE A 69 -18.17 1.79 10.55
CA ILE A 69 -18.57 1.81 9.15
C ILE A 69 -20.05 2.16 9.01
N HIS A 70 -20.91 1.59 9.85
CA HIS A 70 -22.34 1.91 9.83
C HIS A 70 -22.61 3.35 10.24
N PHE A 71 -21.90 3.91 11.21
CA PHE A 71 -22.00 5.33 11.53
C PHE A 71 -21.52 6.22 10.37
N ILE A 72 -20.40 5.86 9.72
CA ILE A 72 -19.91 6.56 8.53
C ILE A 72 -21.00 6.58 7.44
N ASN A 73 -21.68 5.45 7.21
CA ASN A 73 -22.72 5.29 6.20
C ASN A 73 -24.11 5.75 6.67
N ARG A 74 -24.27 6.29 7.89
CA ARG A 74 -25.54 6.69 8.52
C ARG A 74 -26.57 5.55 8.64
N GLN A 75 -26.09 4.33 8.80
CA GLN A 75 -26.91 3.12 8.98
C GLN A 75 -27.07 2.83 10.48
N PHE A 76 -27.82 3.68 11.16
CA PHE A 76 -27.92 3.67 12.63
C PHE A 76 -28.49 2.39 13.20
N ASP A 77 -29.48 1.77 12.55
CA ASP A 77 -30.06 0.51 13.01
C ASP A 77 -29.04 -0.64 12.94
N ALA A 78 -28.25 -0.69 11.88
CA ALA A 78 -27.18 -1.67 11.74
C ALA A 78 -26.08 -1.45 12.79
N ALA A 79 -25.72 -0.20 13.07
CA ALA A 79 -24.77 0.14 14.14
C ALA A 79 -25.32 -0.29 15.51
N ALA A 80 -26.62 -0.08 15.78
CA ALA A 80 -27.28 -0.50 17.01
C ALA A 80 -27.19 -2.02 17.21
N ASN A 81 -27.52 -2.80 16.18
CA ASN A 81 -27.43 -4.27 16.24
C ASN A 81 -26.01 -4.75 16.57
N CYS A 82 -24.98 -4.16 15.95
CA CYS A 82 -23.59 -4.50 16.25
C CYS A 82 -23.20 -4.11 17.68
N LEU A 83 -23.68 -2.95 18.18
CA LEU A 83 -23.44 -2.53 19.57
C LEU A 83 -24.15 -3.43 20.56
N ASP A 84 -25.36 -3.92 20.27
CA ASP A 84 -26.12 -4.86 21.13
C ASP A 84 -25.39 -6.21 21.26
N ILE A 85 -24.75 -6.67 20.20
CA ILE A 85 -23.91 -7.87 20.24
C ILE A 85 -22.65 -7.62 21.11
N LEU A 86 -21.99 -6.49 20.91
CA LEU A 86 -20.79 -6.13 21.67
C LEU A 86 -21.06 -5.92 23.16
N GLU A 87 -22.23 -5.40 23.52
CA GLU A 87 -22.63 -5.15 24.91
C GLU A 87 -22.81 -6.43 25.73
N LYS A 88 -23.16 -7.54 25.07
CA LYS A 88 -23.26 -8.86 25.70
C LYS A 88 -21.88 -9.45 26.01
N GLY A 89 -20.80 -8.90 25.46
CA GLY A 89 -19.42 -9.33 25.66
C GLY A 89 -18.71 -8.49 26.73
N LEU A 90 -17.91 -9.14 27.59
CA LEU A 90 -17.19 -8.47 28.69
C LEU A 90 -16.08 -7.51 28.25
N ILE A 91 -15.55 -7.66 27.02
CA ILE A 91 -14.29 -7.00 26.58
C ILE A 91 -14.52 -5.65 25.87
N SER A 92 -15.76 -5.29 25.58
CA SER A 92 -16.08 -4.14 24.70
C SER A 92 -16.77 -2.96 25.40
N SER A 93 -16.79 -2.94 26.73
CA SER A 93 -17.57 -1.97 27.52
C SER A 93 -17.24 -0.51 27.20
N ASP A 94 -15.98 -0.14 27.09
CA ASP A 94 -15.58 1.26 26.82
C ASP A 94 -15.89 1.69 25.39
N PHE A 95 -15.75 0.77 24.43
CA PHE A 95 -16.14 1.02 23.04
C PHE A 95 -17.66 1.26 22.95
N VAL A 96 -18.45 0.39 23.57
CA VAL A 96 -19.91 0.54 23.61
C VAL A 96 -20.31 1.84 24.32
N LYS A 97 -19.72 2.17 25.47
CA LYS A 97 -19.96 3.44 26.16
C LYS A 97 -19.67 4.65 25.28
N LYS A 98 -18.57 4.61 24.49
CA LYS A 98 -18.25 5.71 23.55
C LYS A 98 -19.30 5.86 22.46
N TYR A 99 -19.68 4.77 21.79
CA TYR A 99 -20.46 4.83 20.56
C TYR A 99 -21.98 4.72 20.75
N ARG A 100 -22.48 4.18 21.87
CA ARG A 100 -23.93 4.06 22.15
C ARG A 100 -24.67 5.41 22.11
N PRO A 101 -24.14 6.53 22.65
CA PRO A 101 -24.78 7.84 22.56
C PRO A 101 -24.96 8.34 21.11
N TYR A 102 -24.14 7.88 20.15
CA TYR A 102 -24.18 8.30 18.75
C TYR A 102 -25.48 7.87 18.04
N LEU A 103 -26.18 6.86 18.57
CA LEU A 103 -27.48 6.43 18.07
C LEU A 103 -28.59 7.45 18.35
N LYS A 104 -28.44 8.23 19.43
CA LYS A 104 -29.42 9.23 19.87
C LYS A 104 -29.10 10.65 19.37
N ASP A 105 -27.83 10.94 19.24
CA ASP A 105 -27.35 12.24 18.78
C ASP A 105 -26.39 12.10 17.60
N THR A 106 -26.93 12.35 16.39
CA THR A 106 -26.17 12.29 15.14
C THR A 106 -25.07 13.34 15.04
N ASN A 107 -25.11 14.42 15.87
CA ASN A 107 -24.05 15.41 15.90
C ASN A 107 -22.75 14.81 16.45
N LEU A 108 -22.83 13.85 17.37
CA LEU A 108 -21.65 13.14 17.88
C LEU A 108 -20.92 12.40 16.76
N VAL A 109 -21.67 11.81 15.79
CA VAL A 109 -21.08 11.16 14.60
C VAL A 109 -20.40 12.19 13.69
N ASN A 110 -20.99 13.36 13.51
CA ASN A 110 -20.45 14.41 12.66
C ASN A 110 -19.19 15.07 13.28
N ASN A 111 -19.12 15.12 14.60
CA ASN A 111 -18.05 15.75 15.36
C ASN A 111 -16.94 14.76 15.75
N ASP A 112 -17.13 13.45 15.54
CA ASP A 112 -16.04 12.47 15.72
C ASP A 112 -15.02 12.64 14.58
N PRO A 113 -13.76 13.04 14.87
CA PRO A 113 -12.78 13.39 13.84
C PRO A 113 -12.50 12.23 12.88
N GLU A 114 -12.43 11.00 13.42
CA GLU A 114 -12.17 9.80 12.62
C GLU A 114 -13.32 9.53 11.64
N LEU A 115 -14.57 9.52 12.14
CA LEU A 115 -15.73 9.19 11.31
C LEU A 115 -16.01 10.30 10.29
N ALA A 116 -15.83 11.57 10.67
CA ALA A 116 -16.01 12.71 9.79
C ALA A 116 -15.00 12.74 8.64
N GLU A 117 -13.72 12.50 8.94
CA GLU A 117 -12.65 12.39 7.94
C GLU A 117 -12.95 11.26 6.94
N LYS A 118 -13.24 10.06 7.44
CA LYS A 118 -13.55 8.90 6.58
C LYS A 118 -14.76 9.16 5.68
N ARG A 119 -15.81 9.81 6.21
CA ARG A 119 -16.99 10.17 5.41
C ARG A 119 -16.66 11.20 4.34
N LYS A 120 -15.88 12.24 4.66
CA LYS A 120 -15.49 13.28 3.70
C LYS A 120 -14.74 12.68 2.51
N ASN A 121 -13.85 11.73 2.78
CA ASN A 121 -12.93 11.17 1.79
C ASN A 121 -13.46 9.89 1.12
N MET A 122 -14.59 9.36 1.60
CA MET A 122 -15.19 8.13 1.05
C MET A 122 -15.59 8.32 -0.42
N PRO A 123 -15.20 7.40 -1.34
CA PRO A 123 -15.68 7.39 -2.72
C PRO A 123 -17.21 7.34 -2.78
N THR A 124 -17.80 8.09 -3.70
CA THR A 124 -19.23 8.05 -3.97
C THR A 124 -19.49 7.01 -5.05
N GLY A 125 -20.08 5.89 -4.69
CA GLY A 125 -20.40 4.80 -5.59
C GLY A 125 -19.99 3.46 -4.97
N PHE A 126 -20.72 2.42 -5.33
CA PHE A 126 -20.47 1.05 -4.90
C PHE A 126 -19.99 0.25 -6.12
N GLU A 127 -18.69 0.28 -6.41
CA GLU A 127 -18.13 -0.51 -7.49
C GLU A 127 -17.01 -1.42 -6.96
N ILE A 128 -17.41 -2.64 -6.58
CA ILE A 128 -16.48 -3.70 -6.13
C ILE A 128 -15.55 -4.14 -7.27
N SER A 129 -15.95 -3.91 -8.53
CA SER A 129 -15.24 -4.40 -9.72
C SER A 129 -14.06 -3.56 -10.18
N GLU A 130 -13.84 -2.40 -9.58
CA GLU A 130 -12.78 -1.49 -10.01
C GLU A 130 -11.40 -1.95 -9.52
N SER A 131 -10.38 -1.70 -10.36
CA SER A 131 -9.00 -2.02 -10.01
C SER A 131 -8.53 -1.19 -8.80
N LEU A 132 -7.59 -1.75 -8.04
CA LEU A 132 -6.98 -1.04 -6.89
C LEU A 132 -6.36 0.29 -7.34
N GLU A 133 -5.73 0.33 -8.52
CA GLU A 133 -5.17 1.56 -9.11
C GLU A 133 -6.23 2.65 -9.23
N LEU A 134 -7.40 2.32 -9.80
CA LEU A 134 -8.49 3.28 -9.97
C LEU A 134 -9.02 3.78 -8.62
N LYS A 135 -9.23 2.88 -7.66
CA LYS A 135 -9.68 3.24 -6.30
C LYS A 135 -8.72 4.19 -5.60
N LEU A 136 -7.41 3.93 -5.69
CA LEU A 136 -6.39 4.78 -5.09
C LEU A 136 -6.34 6.16 -5.76
N ASN A 137 -6.49 6.22 -7.08
CA ASN A 137 -6.59 7.49 -7.81
C ASN A 137 -7.82 8.29 -7.38
N ILE A 138 -9.00 7.67 -7.27
CA ILE A 138 -10.22 8.32 -6.77
C ILE A 138 -10.02 8.90 -5.36
N LEU A 139 -9.33 8.18 -4.48
CA LEU A 139 -9.00 8.70 -3.14
C LEU A 139 -8.11 9.94 -3.21
N LEU A 140 -7.11 9.96 -4.10
CA LEU A 140 -6.20 11.09 -4.28
C LEU A 140 -6.88 12.28 -4.98
N GLU A 141 -7.83 12.05 -5.89
CA GLU A 141 -8.65 13.10 -6.48
C GLU A 141 -9.52 13.80 -5.43
N LYS A 142 -10.04 13.05 -4.46
CA LYS A 142 -10.86 13.60 -3.37
C LYS A 142 -10.05 14.28 -2.28
N ASP A 143 -8.93 13.69 -1.93
CA ASP A 143 -8.01 14.21 -0.92
C ASP A 143 -6.57 14.00 -1.40
N SER A 144 -6.05 15.05 -2.05
CA SER A 144 -4.68 15.06 -2.57
C SER A 144 -3.61 14.90 -1.46
N SER A 145 -3.97 15.13 -0.20
CA SER A 145 -3.11 14.97 0.97
C SER A 145 -3.16 13.55 1.58
N ASN A 146 -3.95 12.63 1.01
CA ASN A 146 -4.04 11.25 1.49
C ASN A 146 -2.73 10.49 1.26
N LYS A 147 -1.80 10.67 2.19
CA LYS A 147 -0.46 10.09 2.12
C LYS A 147 -0.49 8.55 2.03
N LYS A 148 -1.46 7.89 2.69
CA LYS A 148 -1.57 6.42 2.62
C LYS A 148 -1.93 5.95 1.22
N ALA A 149 -2.93 6.55 0.59
CA ALA A 149 -3.30 6.23 -0.79
C ALA A 149 -2.14 6.48 -1.76
N LEU A 150 -1.40 7.57 -1.56
CA LEU A 150 -0.22 7.92 -2.33
C LEU A 150 0.90 6.86 -2.20
N GLU A 151 1.21 6.44 -0.98
CA GLU A 151 2.22 5.41 -0.71
C GLU A 151 1.83 4.04 -1.30
N TYR A 152 0.55 3.67 -1.21
CA TYR A 152 0.07 2.45 -1.84
C TYR A 152 0.15 2.49 -3.36
N LEU A 153 -0.18 3.64 -3.97
CA LEU A 153 -0.11 3.80 -5.42
C LEU A 153 1.34 3.80 -5.93
N LEU A 154 2.27 4.43 -5.19
CA LEU A 154 3.71 4.35 -5.47
C LEU A 154 4.17 2.88 -5.45
N ALA A 155 3.85 2.15 -4.38
CA ALA A 155 4.19 0.74 -4.26
C ALA A 155 3.58 -0.11 -5.38
N PHE A 156 2.31 0.14 -5.74
CA PHE A 156 1.62 -0.54 -6.83
C PHE A 156 2.36 -0.37 -8.15
N TYR A 157 2.72 0.86 -8.53
CA TYR A 157 3.44 1.12 -9.78
C TYR A 157 4.86 0.54 -9.79
N MET A 158 5.54 0.56 -8.65
CA MET A 158 6.86 -0.07 -8.51
C MET A 158 6.76 -1.59 -8.71
N LEU A 159 5.83 -2.26 -8.03
CA LEU A 159 5.64 -3.72 -8.12
C LEU A 159 5.15 -4.16 -9.51
N ASP A 160 4.33 -3.34 -10.16
CA ASP A 160 3.85 -3.59 -11.52
C ASP A 160 4.83 -3.14 -12.62
N SER A 161 5.99 -2.56 -12.24
CA SER A 161 7.00 -2.01 -13.16
C SER A 161 6.47 -0.95 -14.12
N GLN A 162 5.44 -0.21 -13.71
CA GLN A 162 4.92 0.93 -14.45
C GLN A 162 5.77 2.17 -14.16
N LEU A 163 7.06 2.10 -14.51
CA LEU A 163 8.06 3.10 -14.10
C LEU A 163 7.73 4.54 -14.54
N ASP A 164 7.08 4.73 -15.69
CA ASP A 164 6.71 6.07 -16.14
C ASP A 164 5.57 6.66 -15.29
N LYS A 165 4.56 5.86 -14.93
CA LYS A 165 3.49 6.28 -14.00
C LYS A 165 4.05 6.50 -12.59
N PHE A 166 4.96 5.62 -12.15
CA PHE A 166 5.67 5.79 -10.88
C PHE A 166 6.38 7.15 -10.83
N MET A 167 7.14 7.52 -11.86
CA MET A 167 7.86 8.81 -11.88
C MET A 167 6.90 10.00 -11.92
N SER A 168 5.82 9.94 -12.70
CA SER A 168 4.81 10.99 -12.67
C SER A 168 4.21 11.19 -11.28
N LEU A 169 4.04 10.09 -10.52
CA LEU A 169 3.56 10.14 -9.15
C LEU A 169 4.64 10.63 -8.18
N VAL A 170 5.92 10.31 -8.41
CA VAL A 170 7.07 10.85 -7.65
C VAL A 170 7.12 12.37 -7.79
N ASP A 171 6.99 12.91 -9.01
CA ASP A 171 6.96 14.35 -9.24
C ASP A 171 5.84 15.03 -8.43
N TYR A 172 4.64 14.45 -8.46
CA TYR A 172 3.52 14.94 -7.66
C TYR A 172 3.77 14.82 -6.15
N ALA A 173 4.34 13.71 -5.71
CA ALA A 173 4.55 13.39 -4.29
C ALA A 173 5.74 14.15 -3.68
N SER A 174 6.61 14.76 -4.48
CA SER A 174 7.82 15.48 -4.03
C SER A 174 7.53 16.54 -2.96
N GLN A 175 6.35 17.17 -3.02
CA GLN A 175 5.91 18.17 -2.05
C GLN A 175 5.66 17.62 -0.64
N TYR A 176 5.51 16.29 -0.48
CA TYR A 176 5.23 15.62 0.79
C TYR A 176 6.45 14.97 1.44
N TYR A 177 7.60 14.93 0.72
CA TYR A 177 8.80 14.25 1.18
C TYR A 177 10.02 15.17 1.10
N ASN A 178 10.62 15.47 2.25
CA ASN A 178 11.91 16.15 2.30
C ASN A 178 13.05 15.23 1.83
N GLN A 179 12.90 13.95 2.07
CA GLN A 179 13.81 12.89 1.63
C GLN A 179 13.00 11.65 1.28
N TRP A 180 13.28 11.06 0.13
CA TRP A 180 12.64 9.83 -0.29
C TRP A 180 13.04 8.65 0.59
N PRO A 181 12.11 7.72 0.92
CA PRO A 181 12.47 6.42 1.47
C PRO A 181 13.45 5.68 0.56
N GLU A 182 14.35 4.88 1.15
CA GLU A 182 15.42 4.20 0.41
C GLU A 182 14.88 3.38 -0.78
N ILE A 183 13.81 2.64 -0.59
CA ILE A 183 13.18 1.82 -1.64
C ILE A 183 12.70 2.66 -2.84
N VAL A 184 12.19 3.87 -2.59
CA VAL A 184 11.76 4.81 -3.64
C VAL A 184 12.98 5.39 -4.36
N GLN A 185 14.05 5.73 -3.63
CA GLN A 185 15.31 6.17 -4.24
C GLN A 185 15.88 5.10 -5.17
N GLU A 186 15.86 3.83 -4.74
CA GLU A 186 16.30 2.70 -5.57
C GLU A 186 15.46 2.57 -6.84
N ALA A 187 14.13 2.74 -6.75
CA ALA A 187 13.25 2.71 -7.92
C ALA A 187 13.49 3.87 -8.88
N ILE A 188 13.75 5.07 -8.37
CA ILE A 188 14.12 6.24 -9.18
C ILE A 188 15.44 5.98 -9.93
N VAL A 189 16.44 5.39 -9.25
CA VAL A 189 17.72 5.02 -9.89
C VAL A 189 17.52 3.98 -10.98
N VAL A 190 16.69 2.95 -10.73
CA VAL A 190 16.33 1.95 -11.76
C VAL A 190 15.68 2.61 -12.97
N TYR A 191 14.72 3.51 -12.74
CA TYR A 191 14.11 4.28 -13.83
C TYR A 191 15.15 5.05 -14.65
N GLY A 192 16.06 5.77 -13.97
CA GLY A 192 17.14 6.50 -14.63
C GLY A 192 18.00 5.58 -15.50
N ALA A 193 18.39 4.41 -14.96
CA ALA A 193 19.18 3.44 -15.68
C ALA A 193 18.47 2.83 -16.89
N VAL A 194 17.17 2.50 -16.74
CA VAL A 194 16.35 1.90 -17.81
C VAL A 194 16.03 2.92 -18.91
N ARG A 195 15.80 4.19 -18.56
CA ARG A 195 15.41 5.26 -19.48
C ARG A 195 16.56 6.12 -19.96
N GLY A 196 17.80 5.92 -19.45
CA GLY A 196 18.96 6.76 -19.78
C GLY A 196 18.83 8.20 -19.29
N LYS A 197 18.16 8.44 -18.16
CA LYS A 197 17.90 9.77 -17.60
C LYS A 197 18.77 10.07 -16.38
N LYS A 198 19.17 11.34 -16.22
CA LYS A 198 19.94 11.83 -15.06
C LYS A 198 19.02 12.17 -13.90
N VAL A 199 18.84 11.26 -12.95
CA VAL A 199 17.87 11.39 -11.85
C VAL A 199 18.50 11.72 -10.50
N ILE A 200 19.80 11.48 -10.32
CA ILE A 200 20.43 11.53 -8.99
C ILE A 200 20.34 12.91 -8.36
N LYS A 201 20.71 13.96 -9.11
CA LYS A 201 20.69 15.34 -8.60
C LYS A 201 19.26 15.89 -8.54
N GLU A 202 18.46 15.56 -9.54
CA GLU A 202 17.08 16.05 -9.67
C GLU A 202 16.20 15.61 -8.50
N TYR A 203 16.32 14.35 -8.06
CA TYR A 203 15.49 13.79 -7.00
C TYR A 203 16.23 13.64 -5.65
N GLY A 204 17.43 14.20 -5.52
CA GLY A 204 18.17 14.19 -4.26
C GLY A 204 18.53 12.79 -3.76
N ILE A 205 18.94 11.91 -4.68
CA ILE A 205 19.30 10.52 -4.34
C ILE A 205 20.52 10.49 -3.44
N SER A 206 20.46 9.74 -2.36
CA SER A 206 21.55 9.63 -1.39
C SER A 206 22.80 8.99 -1.98
N PRO A 207 24.00 9.42 -1.57
CA PRO A 207 25.26 8.79 -2.00
C PRO A 207 25.27 7.28 -1.72
N ASN A 208 24.70 6.85 -0.60
CA ASN A 208 24.61 5.43 -0.23
C ASN A 208 23.82 4.63 -1.27
N THR A 209 22.64 5.11 -1.69
CA THR A 209 21.83 4.45 -2.72
C THR A 209 22.59 4.35 -4.05
N VAL A 210 23.34 5.41 -4.42
CA VAL A 210 24.17 5.42 -5.64
C VAL A 210 25.29 4.37 -5.56
N GLU A 211 26.00 4.29 -4.43
CA GLU A 211 27.06 3.31 -4.23
C GLU A 211 26.53 1.88 -4.24
N ARG A 212 25.41 1.62 -3.57
CA ARG A 212 24.72 0.33 -3.59
C ARG A 212 24.34 -0.07 -5.02
N PHE A 213 23.81 0.85 -5.82
CA PHE A 213 23.50 0.59 -7.22
C PHE A 213 24.73 0.28 -8.06
N LYS A 214 25.84 1.01 -7.85
CA LYS A 214 27.12 0.72 -8.53
C LYS A 214 27.64 -0.68 -8.20
N TYR A 215 27.62 -1.06 -6.92
CA TYR A 215 28.01 -2.40 -6.50
C TYR A 215 27.11 -3.48 -7.13
N PHE A 216 25.80 -3.31 -7.07
CA PHE A 216 24.82 -4.21 -7.68
C PHE A 216 25.09 -4.39 -9.19
N SER A 217 25.27 -3.29 -9.88
CA SER A 217 25.52 -3.25 -11.33
C SER A 217 26.83 -3.91 -11.72
N LEU A 218 27.90 -3.65 -10.93
CA LEU A 218 29.21 -4.23 -11.15
C LEU A 218 29.19 -5.75 -10.97
N THR A 219 28.51 -6.24 -9.94
CA THR A 219 28.34 -7.68 -9.69
C THR A 219 27.62 -8.35 -10.87
N LEU A 220 26.52 -7.76 -11.36
CA LEU A 220 25.82 -8.26 -12.55
C LEU A 220 26.74 -8.33 -13.76
N ARG A 221 27.57 -7.32 -13.99
CA ARG A 221 28.52 -7.28 -15.10
C ARG A 221 29.58 -8.36 -14.99
N ASN A 222 30.13 -8.55 -13.80
CA ASN A 222 31.18 -9.54 -13.53
C ASN A 222 30.68 -10.99 -13.72
N CYS A 223 29.41 -11.26 -13.39
CA CYS A 223 28.78 -12.56 -13.61
C CYS A 223 28.41 -12.80 -15.09
N GLY A 224 28.36 -11.76 -15.91
CA GLY A 224 28.09 -11.86 -17.34
C GLY A 224 26.71 -12.50 -17.63
N LYS A 225 26.72 -13.72 -18.18
CA LYS A 225 25.48 -14.46 -18.51
C LYS A 225 24.98 -15.35 -17.37
N ASP A 226 25.77 -15.57 -16.35
CA ASP A 226 25.43 -16.41 -15.21
C ASP A 226 24.56 -15.62 -14.21
N MET A 227 23.26 -15.56 -14.50
CA MET A 227 22.32 -14.81 -13.68
C MET A 227 21.99 -15.53 -12.37
N ASP A 228 22.12 -16.84 -12.29
CA ASP A 228 21.90 -17.59 -11.05
C ASP A 228 23.03 -17.29 -10.06
N LEU A 229 24.29 -17.28 -10.51
CA LEU A 229 25.41 -16.85 -9.70
C LEU A 229 25.23 -15.39 -9.22
N ALA A 230 24.83 -14.49 -10.12
CA ALA A 230 24.59 -13.09 -9.75
C ALA A 230 23.49 -12.96 -8.69
N LYS A 231 22.40 -13.72 -8.83
CA LYS A 231 21.29 -13.76 -7.89
C LYS A 231 21.73 -14.22 -6.51
N ASP A 232 22.51 -15.29 -6.43
CA ASP A 232 23.02 -15.83 -5.17
C ASP A 232 24.01 -14.88 -4.48
N LEU A 233 24.93 -14.28 -5.23
CA LEU A 233 25.90 -13.31 -4.71
C LEU A 233 25.24 -12.03 -4.17
N LEU A 234 24.17 -11.58 -4.81
CA LEU A 234 23.47 -10.34 -4.43
C LEU A 234 22.40 -10.56 -3.35
N TYR A 235 21.93 -11.80 -3.16
CA TYR A 235 20.85 -12.10 -2.23
C TYR A 235 21.09 -11.61 -0.79
N PRO A 236 22.26 -11.85 -0.15
CA PRO A 236 22.48 -11.47 1.24
C PRO A 236 22.24 -9.99 1.52
N ASP A 237 22.73 -9.11 0.62
CA ASP A 237 22.76 -7.67 0.82
C ASP A 237 21.57 -6.93 0.15
N PHE A 238 20.90 -7.57 -0.84
CA PHE A 238 19.90 -6.92 -1.69
C PHE A 238 18.55 -7.59 -1.71
N LYS A 239 18.33 -8.69 -1.01
CA LYS A 239 17.03 -9.41 -1.03
C LYS A 239 15.81 -8.54 -0.79
N ASN A 240 15.95 -7.46 0.00
CA ASN A 240 14.88 -6.52 0.35
C ASN A 240 14.99 -5.20 -0.44
N SER A 241 15.83 -5.11 -1.48
CA SER A 241 16.02 -3.92 -2.29
C SER A 241 15.14 -3.95 -3.55
N TYR A 242 14.77 -2.77 -4.05
CA TYR A 242 14.09 -2.68 -5.33
C TYR A 242 14.97 -3.12 -6.50
N PHE A 243 16.29 -2.96 -6.41
CA PHE A 243 17.25 -3.46 -7.40
C PHE A 243 17.10 -4.95 -7.61
N TYR A 244 17.06 -5.71 -6.51
CA TYR A 244 16.94 -7.16 -6.54
C TYR A 244 15.56 -7.60 -7.03
N PHE A 245 14.51 -7.00 -6.50
CA PHE A 245 13.14 -7.25 -6.93
C PHE A 245 13.00 -7.02 -8.44
N PHE A 246 13.38 -5.85 -8.93
CA PHE A 246 13.25 -5.50 -10.34
C PHE A 246 14.00 -6.44 -11.26
N LYS A 247 15.21 -6.85 -10.88
CA LYS A 247 16.08 -7.69 -11.73
C LYS A 247 15.70 -9.16 -11.70
N PHE A 248 15.36 -9.73 -10.53
CA PHE A 248 15.28 -11.17 -10.35
C PHE A 248 13.89 -11.70 -9.98
N LEU A 249 13.05 -10.88 -9.37
CA LEU A 249 11.77 -11.33 -8.84
C LEU A 249 10.57 -10.81 -9.66
N ASN A 250 10.74 -9.76 -10.46
CA ASN A 250 9.66 -9.20 -11.22
C ASN A 250 9.35 -10.05 -12.47
N PRO A 251 8.16 -10.68 -12.56
CA PRO A 251 7.83 -11.57 -13.66
C PRO A 251 7.75 -10.87 -15.02
N LYS A 252 7.51 -9.55 -15.04
CA LYS A 252 7.47 -8.75 -16.28
C LYS A 252 8.86 -8.47 -16.83
N VAL A 253 9.86 -8.39 -15.94
CA VAL A 253 11.25 -8.04 -16.28
C VAL A 253 12.09 -9.29 -16.53
N THR A 254 11.89 -10.35 -15.74
CA THR A 254 12.63 -11.62 -15.91
C THR A 254 12.35 -12.27 -17.27
N ASN A 255 11.16 -12.06 -17.82
CA ASN A 255 10.77 -12.53 -19.16
C ASN A 255 11.10 -11.54 -20.28
N ALA A 256 11.42 -10.30 -19.97
CA ALA A 256 11.86 -9.30 -20.94
C ALA A 256 13.40 -9.31 -21.00
N LYS A 257 13.97 -9.37 -22.22
CA LYS A 257 15.39 -9.09 -22.45
C LYS A 257 15.67 -7.59 -22.23
N ILE A 258 15.44 -7.10 -21.00
CA ILE A 258 15.86 -5.75 -20.64
C ILE A 258 17.35 -5.78 -20.43
N VAL A 259 18.09 -5.42 -21.46
CA VAL A 259 19.50 -5.09 -21.36
C VAL A 259 19.55 -3.76 -20.62
N VAL A 260 19.81 -3.80 -19.32
CA VAL A 260 20.18 -2.60 -18.58
C VAL A 260 21.55 -2.19 -19.12
N ASN A 261 21.57 -1.21 -20.02
CA ASN A 261 22.81 -0.64 -20.54
C ASN A 261 23.48 0.15 -19.41
N LEU A 262 24.31 -0.54 -18.63
CA LEU A 262 25.11 0.03 -17.54
C LEU A 262 26.36 0.77 -18.04
N ASP A 263 26.59 0.78 -19.36
CA ASP A 263 27.79 1.38 -19.96
C ASP A 263 27.78 2.92 -19.99
N ASN A 264 26.65 3.54 -19.67
CA ASN A 264 26.56 4.99 -19.53
C ASN A 264 26.82 5.47 -18.09
N ASN A 265 27.99 5.12 -17.53
CA ASN A 265 28.50 5.65 -16.25
C ASN A 265 28.66 7.18 -16.22
N SER A 266 28.40 7.87 -17.31
CA SER A 266 28.36 9.34 -17.40
C SER A 266 26.95 9.93 -17.29
N SER A 267 25.92 9.09 -17.18
CA SER A 267 24.51 9.50 -17.17
C SER A 267 23.79 9.34 -15.83
N ILE A 268 24.44 8.69 -14.84
CA ILE A 268 23.90 8.55 -13.48
C ILE A 268 24.46 9.63 -12.57
#